data_ae42b05d75df6fdb6741affe397035d1
#
_entry.id   ae42b05d75df6fdb6741affe397035d1
#
_cell.length_a   1.000
_cell.length_b   1.000
_cell.length_c   1.000
_cell.angle_alpha   90.00
_cell.angle_beta   90.00
_cell.angle_gamma   90.00
#
_symmetry.space_group_name_H-M   'P 1'
#
loop_
_entity.id
_entity.type
_entity.pdbx_description
1 polymer ?
#
loop_
_entity_poly.entity_id
_entity_poly.type
_entity_poly.pdbx_seq_one_letter_code
_entity_poly.pdbx_strand_id
1 'polypeptide(L)'
;MELIIFFISIFILSSINLSTQYLSNYKNLEFNRNEHLGASYIWKNHSKFAGLIIFLGDSVIKGFFPVFLSKYILNINNEYIFLYILIIQMIGNNWSIFLKLKGGRGMAIAIGSLLGVNFSLALILYGTYILLYFGKFKDGGITWIISLAIVAIISIGFSLNALYCYLACIFLTILKRATGNEFKFDINIILNRIIYDRDFKKEE
;
A
#
# COMPACT_ATOMS: atom_id res chain seq x y z
N MET A 1 20.01 -1.78 -19.82
CA MET A 1 18.80 -1.20 -20.46
C MET A 1 17.54 -1.95 -19.99
N GLU A 2 17.51 -3.27 -20.00
CA GLU A 2 16.34 -4.10 -19.62
C GLU A 2 15.82 -3.86 -18.22
N LEU A 3 16.69 -3.75 -17.20
CA LEU A 3 16.28 -3.44 -15.83
C LEU A 3 15.59 -2.07 -15.70
N ILE A 4 16.04 -1.07 -16.44
CA ILE A 4 15.43 0.27 -16.43
C ILE A 4 14.03 0.19 -17.01
N ILE A 5 13.85 -0.51 -18.14
CA ILE A 5 12.55 -0.72 -18.77
C ILE A 5 11.62 -1.48 -17.82
N PHE A 6 12.13 -2.50 -17.13
CA PHE A 6 11.39 -3.27 -16.14
C PHE A 6 10.88 -2.38 -14.98
N PHE A 7 11.73 -1.53 -14.39
CA PHE A 7 11.32 -0.63 -13.32
C PHE A 7 10.32 0.45 -13.79
N ILE A 8 10.52 0.99 -15.01
CA ILE A 8 9.55 1.94 -15.59
C ILE A 8 8.19 1.25 -15.79
N SER A 9 8.19 0.02 -16.29
CA SER A 9 6.94 -0.75 -16.48
C SER A 9 6.21 -1.00 -15.17
N ILE A 10 6.93 -1.35 -14.11
CA ILE A 10 6.38 -1.52 -12.76
C ILE A 10 5.79 -0.20 -12.25
N PHE A 11 6.50 0.92 -12.44
CA PHE A 11 6.02 2.24 -12.01
C PHE A 11 4.72 2.63 -12.73
N ILE A 12 4.66 2.47 -14.05
CA ILE A 12 3.47 2.74 -14.85
C ILE A 12 2.31 1.86 -14.40
N LEU A 13 2.53 0.54 -14.28
CA LEU A 13 1.50 -0.42 -13.83
C LEU A 13 0.95 -0.04 -12.45
N SER A 14 1.83 0.29 -11.52
CA SER A 14 1.43 0.66 -10.16
C SER A 14 0.70 2.00 -10.09
N SER A 15 0.99 2.91 -11.02
CA SER A 15 0.33 4.22 -11.12
C SER A 15 -1.12 4.14 -11.62
N ILE A 16 -1.54 3.04 -12.24
CA ILE A 16 -2.93 2.82 -12.65
C ILE A 16 -3.79 2.63 -11.39
N ASN A 17 -4.76 3.49 -11.13
CA ASN A 17 -5.64 3.37 -9.97
C ASN A 17 -6.95 2.68 -10.36
N LEU A 18 -7.10 1.41 -9.94
CA LEU A 18 -8.27 0.58 -10.27
C LEU A 18 -9.56 1.12 -9.64
N SER A 19 -9.48 1.72 -8.45
CA SER A 19 -10.65 2.29 -7.77
C SER A 19 -11.22 3.48 -8.54
N THR A 20 -10.35 4.37 -9.05
CA THR A 20 -10.81 5.52 -9.85
C THR A 20 -11.35 5.09 -11.20
N GLN A 21 -10.77 4.06 -11.83
CA GLN A 21 -11.31 3.49 -13.07
C GLN A 21 -12.69 2.88 -12.85
N TYR A 22 -12.88 2.16 -11.75
CA TYR A 22 -14.19 1.62 -11.39
C TYR A 22 -15.22 2.75 -11.21
N LEU A 23 -14.87 3.80 -10.46
CA LEU A 23 -15.78 4.92 -10.18
C LEU A 23 -16.07 5.79 -11.40
N SER A 24 -15.18 5.87 -12.36
CA SER A 24 -15.42 6.63 -13.60
C SER A 24 -16.63 6.13 -14.42
N ASN A 25 -17.02 4.86 -14.21
CA ASN A 25 -18.21 4.28 -14.83
C ASN A 25 -19.53 4.73 -14.18
N TYR A 26 -19.47 5.39 -13.01
CA TYR A 26 -20.62 5.91 -12.29
C TYR A 26 -20.66 7.44 -12.38
N LYS A 27 -21.35 7.98 -13.37
CA LYS A 27 -21.39 9.41 -13.72
C LYS A 27 -21.95 10.37 -12.64
N ASN A 28 -22.58 9.86 -11.58
CA ASN A 28 -23.29 10.64 -10.56
C ASN A 28 -22.60 10.68 -9.20
N LEU A 29 -21.35 10.25 -9.11
CA LEU A 29 -20.64 10.27 -7.83
C LEU A 29 -19.90 11.59 -7.70
N GLU A 30 -20.39 12.47 -6.86
CA GLU A 30 -19.60 13.58 -6.32
C GLU A 30 -18.42 12.97 -5.54
N PHE A 31 -17.27 13.01 -6.17
CA PHE A 31 -16.01 12.64 -5.52
C PHE A 31 -15.77 13.61 -4.36
N ASN A 32 -15.98 13.16 -3.16
CA ASN A 32 -15.43 13.87 -2.01
C ASN A 32 -13.90 13.82 -2.14
N ARG A 33 -13.28 14.90 -2.64
CA ARG A 33 -11.85 14.97 -3.04
C ARG A 33 -10.88 14.62 -1.91
N ASN A 34 -11.39 14.57 -0.67
CA ASN A 34 -10.63 14.30 0.55
C ASN A 34 -10.65 12.82 0.95
N GLU A 35 -11.47 11.96 0.32
CA GLU A 35 -11.52 10.55 0.65
C GLU A 35 -10.46 9.75 -0.12
N HIS A 36 -9.92 8.76 0.57
CA HIS A 36 -8.89 7.90 0.00
C HIS A 36 -9.51 6.83 -0.91
N LEU A 37 -9.37 7.03 -2.20
CA LEU A 37 -9.88 6.15 -3.24
C LEU A 37 -9.05 4.87 -3.31
N GLY A 38 -9.41 3.90 -2.51
CA GLY A 38 -8.81 2.57 -2.51
C GLY A 38 -9.88 1.48 -2.46
N ALA A 39 -9.46 0.23 -2.50
CA ALA A 39 -10.34 -0.95 -2.46
C ALA A 39 -11.32 -0.92 -1.27
N SER A 40 -10.85 -0.45 -0.09
CA SER A 40 -11.67 -0.34 1.12
C SER A 40 -12.81 0.69 1.00
N TYR A 41 -12.60 1.76 0.25
CA TYR A 41 -13.65 2.73 -0.04
C TYR A 41 -14.75 2.11 -0.91
N ILE A 42 -14.36 1.41 -1.98
CA ILE A 42 -15.32 0.73 -2.86
C ILE A 42 -16.08 -0.36 -2.12
N TRP A 43 -15.39 -1.13 -1.27
CA TRP A 43 -16.01 -2.15 -0.43
C TRP A 43 -17.09 -1.61 0.50
N LYS A 44 -16.85 -0.46 1.13
CA LYS A 44 -17.77 0.15 2.11
C LYS A 44 -18.93 0.88 1.45
N ASN A 45 -18.65 1.64 0.38
CA ASN A 45 -19.59 2.62 -0.15
C ASN A 45 -20.29 2.17 -1.45
N HIS A 46 -19.79 1.12 -2.14
CA HIS A 46 -20.33 0.67 -3.41
C HIS A 46 -20.65 -0.81 -3.44
N SER A 47 -19.64 -1.64 -3.65
CA SER A 47 -19.80 -3.08 -3.81
C SER A 47 -18.66 -3.83 -3.13
N LYS A 48 -19.03 -4.78 -2.25
CA LYS A 48 -18.07 -5.67 -1.61
C LYS A 48 -17.29 -6.50 -2.63
N PHE A 49 -17.96 -6.97 -3.67
CA PHE A 49 -17.35 -7.76 -4.73
C PHE A 49 -16.36 -6.94 -5.55
N ALA A 50 -16.74 -5.73 -5.96
CA ALA A 50 -15.84 -4.83 -6.68
C ALA A 50 -14.63 -4.42 -5.81
N GLY A 51 -14.85 -4.12 -4.52
CA GLY A 51 -13.77 -3.84 -3.58
C GLY A 51 -12.79 -5.00 -3.45
N LEU A 52 -13.27 -6.24 -3.43
CA LEU A 52 -12.43 -7.44 -3.40
C LEU A 52 -11.60 -7.58 -4.69
N ILE A 53 -12.22 -7.42 -5.86
CA ILE A 53 -11.51 -7.50 -7.15
C ILE A 53 -10.41 -6.44 -7.23
N ILE A 54 -10.69 -5.20 -6.81
CA ILE A 54 -9.71 -4.11 -6.80
C ILE A 54 -8.57 -4.44 -5.83
N PHE A 55 -8.88 -4.95 -4.63
CA PHE A 55 -7.87 -5.37 -3.66
C PHE A 55 -6.97 -6.47 -4.23
N LEU A 56 -7.55 -7.50 -4.86
CA LEU A 56 -6.79 -8.57 -5.51
C LEU A 56 -5.96 -8.05 -6.69
N GLY A 57 -6.51 -7.16 -7.52
CA GLY A 57 -5.77 -6.52 -8.60
C GLY A 57 -4.55 -5.74 -8.10
N ASP A 58 -4.73 -4.93 -7.06
CA ASP A 58 -3.64 -4.15 -6.47
C ASP A 58 -2.63 -5.05 -5.73
N SER A 59 -3.08 -6.05 -4.97
CA SER A 59 -2.17 -6.91 -4.20
C SER A 59 -1.49 -7.98 -5.06
N VAL A 60 -2.21 -8.68 -5.92
CA VAL A 60 -1.65 -9.79 -6.70
C VAL A 60 -0.94 -9.27 -7.96
N ILE A 61 -1.64 -8.48 -8.79
CA ILE A 61 -1.09 -8.09 -10.11
C ILE A 61 -0.01 -7.01 -9.94
N LYS A 62 -0.26 -5.99 -9.14
CA LYS A 62 0.69 -4.89 -8.98
C LYS A 62 1.71 -5.13 -7.87
N GLY A 63 1.33 -5.81 -6.78
CA GLY A 63 2.21 -6.09 -5.66
C GLY A 63 3.03 -7.37 -5.85
N PHE A 64 2.39 -8.52 -5.79
CA PHE A 64 3.06 -9.83 -5.76
C PHE A 64 3.75 -10.17 -7.09
N PHE A 65 3.03 -10.02 -8.22
CA PHE A 65 3.50 -10.52 -9.50
C PHE A 65 4.85 -9.94 -9.97
N PRO A 66 5.16 -8.63 -9.87
CA PRO A 66 6.47 -8.11 -10.25
C PRO A 66 7.62 -8.65 -9.40
N VAL A 67 7.40 -8.90 -8.10
CA VAL A 67 8.41 -9.53 -7.23
C VAL A 67 8.60 -10.99 -7.61
N PHE A 68 7.50 -11.71 -7.83
CA PHE A 68 7.54 -13.11 -8.30
C PHE A 68 8.24 -13.23 -9.65
N LEU A 69 7.93 -12.37 -10.61
CA LEU A 69 8.55 -12.34 -11.94
C LEU A 69 10.08 -12.15 -11.82
N SER A 70 10.51 -11.18 -11.02
CA SER A 70 11.94 -10.90 -10.82
C SER A 70 12.68 -12.07 -10.20
N LYS A 71 12.06 -12.74 -9.22
CA LYS A 71 12.67 -13.83 -8.45
C LYS A 71 12.73 -15.13 -9.23
N TYR A 72 11.63 -15.52 -9.88
CA TYR A 72 11.48 -16.87 -10.44
C TYR A 72 11.57 -16.95 -11.97
N ILE A 73 11.31 -15.86 -12.68
CA ILE A 73 11.35 -15.84 -14.15
C ILE A 73 12.64 -15.17 -14.63
N LEU A 74 12.98 -14.01 -14.09
CA LEU A 74 14.20 -13.29 -14.47
C LEU A 74 15.42 -13.78 -13.68
N ASN A 75 15.26 -14.66 -12.71
CA ASN A 75 16.33 -15.26 -11.88
C ASN A 75 17.29 -14.19 -11.32
N ILE A 76 16.74 -13.06 -10.85
CA ILE A 76 17.57 -11.98 -10.32
C ILE A 76 17.96 -12.34 -8.88
N ASN A 77 19.22 -12.68 -8.69
CA ASN A 77 19.77 -13.12 -7.38
C ASN A 77 20.06 -11.99 -6.40
N ASN A 78 20.00 -10.73 -6.86
CA ASN A 78 20.25 -9.59 -5.99
C ASN A 78 18.98 -9.27 -5.18
N GLU A 79 19.00 -9.61 -3.89
CA GLU A 79 17.88 -9.40 -2.98
C GLU A 79 17.44 -7.93 -2.83
N TYR A 80 18.35 -6.96 -3.01
CA TYR A 80 18.00 -5.53 -2.94
C TYR A 80 17.06 -5.10 -4.06
N ILE A 81 16.98 -5.84 -5.16
CA ILE A 81 16.04 -5.56 -6.24
C ILE A 81 14.60 -5.62 -5.76
N PHE A 82 14.27 -6.52 -4.83
CA PHE A 82 12.92 -6.61 -4.25
C PHE A 82 12.55 -5.36 -3.45
N LEU A 83 13.53 -4.76 -2.76
CA LEU A 83 13.35 -3.47 -2.09
C LEU A 83 13.05 -2.36 -3.11
N TYR A 84 13.79 -2.27 -4.20
CA TYR A 84 13.54 -1.27 -5.25
C TYR A 84 12.19 -1.47 -5.92
N ILE A 85 11.81 -2.71 -6.22
CA ILE A 85 10.50 -3.03 -6.79
C ILE A 85 9.39 -2.53 -5.86
N LEU A 86 9.45 -2.87 -4.57
CA LEU A 86 8.47 -2.46 -3.56
C LEU A 86 8.38 -0.93 -3.43
N ILE A 87 9.50 -0.23 -3.39
CA ILE A 87 9.53 1.24 -3.33
C ILE A 87 8.87 1.84 -4.57
N ILE A 88 9.21 1.38 -5.76
CA ILE A 88 8.66 1.87 -7.03
C ILE A 88 7.16 1.61 -7.12
N GLN A 89 6.70 0.43 -6.71
CA GLN A 89 5.28 0.07 -6.67
C GLN A 89 4.49 0.98 -5.72
N MET A 90 5.01 1.19 -4.51
CA MET A 90 4.35 2.05 -3.53
C MET A 90 4.34 3.50 -3.98
N ILE A 91 5.44 4.02 -4.54
CA ILE A 91 5.49 5.39 -5.07
C ILE A 91 4.49 5.55 -6.21
N GLY A 92 4.48 4.65 -7.19
CA GLY A 92 3.55 4.71 -8.31
C GLY A 92 2.08 4.72 -7.87
N ASN A 93 1.71 3.89 -6.90
CA ASN A 93 0.34 3.85 -6.39
C ASN A 93 -0.02 5.05 -5.50
N ASN A 94 0.92 5.50 -4.67
CA ASN A 94 0.67 6.58 -3.71
C ASN A 94 0.64 7.95 -4.37
N TRP A 95 1.45 8.15 -5.41
CA TRP A 95 1.55 9.38 -6.19
C TRP A 95 1.41 9.08 -7.68
N SER A 96 0.21 8.63 -8.06
CA SER A 96 -0.09 8.24 -9.43
C SER A 96 0.11 9.40 -10.42
N ILE A 97 0.90 9.16 -11.46
CA ILE A 97 1.11 10.12 -12.55
C ILE A 97 -0.20 10.40 -13.31
N PHE A 98 -1.09 9.41 -13.41
CA PHE A 98 -2.37 9.54 -14.11
C PHE A 98 -3.40 10.36 -13.32
N LEU A 99 -3.19 10.52 -12.00
CA LEU A 99 -4.08 11.26 -11.10
C LEU A 99 -3.45 12.56 -10.58
N LYS A 100 -2.50 13.14 -11.30
CA LYS A 100 -1.80 14.37 -10.92
C LYS A 100 -1.18 14.25 -9.53
N LEU A 101 -0.44 13.16 -9.28
CA LEU A 101 0.21 12.79 -8.02
C LEU A 101 -0.74 12.53 -6.84
N LYS A 102 -2.03 12.38 -7.10
CA LYS A 102 -2.99 11.83 -6.14
C LYS A 102 -3.04 10.31 -6.29
N GLY A 103 -3.36 9.59 -5.21
CA GLY A 103 -3.37 8.13 -5.29
C GLY A 103 -3.87 7.46 -4.03
N GLY A 104 -3.71 6.15 -3.99
CA GLY A 104 -4.04 5.32 -2.84
C GLY A 104 -3.01 5.43 -1.70
N ARG A 105 -3.11 4.54 -0.72
CA ARG A 105 -2.19 4.44 0.42
C ARG A 105 -1.18 3.30 0.31
N GLY A 106 -1.22 2.56 -0.78
CA GLY A 106 -0.28 1.49 -1.08
C GLY A 106 -0.41 0.23 -0.22
N MET A 107 -1.38 0.14 0.71
CA MET A 107 -1.48 -1.01 1.61
C MET A 107 -1.68 -2.34 0.86
N ALA A 108 -2.59 -2.38 -0.11
CA ALA A 108 -2.83 -3.61 -0.89
C ALA A 108 -1.59 -4.03 -1.68
N ILE A 109 -0.90 -3.07 -2.31
CA ILE A 109 0.35 -3.33 -3.03
C ILE A 109 1.45 -3.81 -2.06
N ALA A 110 1.62 -3.14 -0.91
CA ALA A 110 2.59 -3.56 0.10
C ALA A 110 2.34 -4.99 0.58
N ILE A 111 1.07 -5.36 0.83
CA ILE A 111 0.66 -6.72 1.18
C ILE A 111 1.17 -7.72 0.13
N GLY A 112 0.89 -7.47 -1.15
CA GLY A 112 1.31 -8.37 -2.24
C GLY A 112 2.82 -8.42 -2.41
N SER A 113 3.50 -7.28 -2.38
CA SER A 113 4.96 -7.19 -2.54
C SER A 113 5.69 -7.92 -1.42
N LEU A 114 5.29 -7.69 -0.16
CA LEU A 114 5.89 -8.35 1.00
C LEU A 114 5.68 -9.87 0.98
N LEU A 115 4.52 -10.32 0.47
CA LEU A 115 4.27 -11.75 0.25
C LEU A 115 5.26 -12.35 -0.75
N GLY A 116 5.59 -11.63 -1.82
CA GLY A 116 6.58 -12.05 -2.80
C GLY A 116 8.02 -12.03 -2.26
N VAL A 117 8.35 -11.05 -1.39
CA VAL A 117 9.68 -10.94 -0.77
C VAL A 117 9.92 -12.11 0.19
N ASN A 118 9.04 -12.30 1.17
CA ASN A 118 9.16 -13.37 2.16
C ASN A 118 7.78 -13.83 2.63
N PHE A 119 7.38 -15.03 2.20
CA PHE A 119 6.07 -15.60 2.49
C PHE A 119 5.79 -15.75 3.98
N SER A 120 6.76 -16.26 4.76
CA SER A 120 6.59 -16.51 6.19
C SER A 120 6.37 -15.22 6.98
N LEU A 121 7.19 -14.20 6.71
CA LEU A 121 7.06 -12.88 7.35
C LEU A 121 5.74 -12.19 6.95
N ALA A 122 5.29 -12.36 5.72
CA ALA A 122 4.00 -11.81 5.28
C ALA A 122 2.83 -12.49 6.01
N LEU A 123 2.87 -13.81 6.24
CA LEU A 123 1.86 -14.50 7.07
C LEU A 123 1.85 -13.98 8.50
N ILE A 124 3.02 -13.74 9.11
CA ILE A 124 3.12 -13.12 10.43
C ILE A 124 2.50 -11.71 10.42
N LEU A 125 2.77 -10.92 9.36
CA LEU A 125 2.16 -9.59 9.19
C LEU A 125 0.63 -9.66 9.18
N TYR A 126 0.05 -10.58 8.40
CA TYR A 126 -1.40 -10.73 8.32
C TYR A 126 -1.99 -11.20 9.64
N GLY A 127 -1.36 -12.18 10.29
CA GLY A 127 -1.77 -12.66 11.59
C GLY A 127 -1.74 -11.55 12.66
N THR A 128 -0.65 -10.80 12.75
CA THR A 128 -0.55 -9.67 13.69
C THR A 128 -1.55 -8.57 13.38
N TYR A 129 -1.77 -8.25 12.09
CA TYR A 129 -2.79 -7.28 11.69
C TYR A 129 -4.19 -7.70 12.12
N ILE A 130 -4.58 -8.94 11.86
CA ILE A 130 -5.89 -9.48 12.22
C ILE A 130 -6.08 -9.48 13.73
N LEU A 131 -5.11 -9.99 14.49
CA LEU A 131 -5.17 -10.06 15.94
C LEU A 131 -5.29 -8.66 16.58
N LEU A 132 -4.52 -7.70 16.12
CA LEU A 132 -4.55 -6.34 16.64
C LEU A 132 -5.83 -5.59 16.25
N TYR A 133 -6.32 -5.79 15.02
CA TYR A 133 -7.55 -5.15 14.53
C TYR A 133 -8.78 -5.61 15.29
N PHE A 134 -8.97 -6.91 15.43
CA PHE A 134 -10.13 -7.46 16.13
C PHE A 134 -9.99 -7.44 17.65
N GLY A 135 -8.73 -7.49 18.17
CA GLY A 135 -8.47 -7.53 19.61
C GLY A 135 -8.47 -6.16 20.28
N LYS A 136 -7.74 -5.18 19.76
CA LYS A 136 -7.44 -3.96 20.54
C LYS A 136 -7.83 -2.65 19.87
N PHE A 137 -7.45 -2.44 18.61
CA PHE A 137 -7.45 -1.10 18.03
C PHE A 137 -8.73 -0.75 17.25
N LYS A 138 -9.37 -1.73 16.59
CA LYS A 138 -10.54 -1.54 15.70
C LYS A 138 -10.36 -0.44 14.62
N ASP A 139 -9.14 0.10 14.49
CA ASP A 139 -8.73 1.10 13.51
C ASP A 139 -7.65 0.51 12.59
N GLY A 140 -7.97 0.41 11.30
CA GLY A 140 -7.07 -0.20 10.32
C GLY A 140 -5.79 0.58 10.06
N GLY A 141 -5.83 1.90 10.30
CA GLY A 141 -4.69 2.78 10.09
C GLY A 141 -3.58 2.52 11.10
N ILE A 142 -3.92 2.58 12.38
CA ILE A 142 -2.98 2.35 13.49
C ILE A 142 -2.49 0.91 13.44
N THR A 143 -3.43 -0.03 13.29
CA THR A 143 -3.11 -1.47 13.26
C THR A 143 -2.09 -1.80 12.19
N TRP A 144 -2.21 -1.19 11.00
CA TRP A 144 -1.27 -1.39 9.89
C TRP A 144 0.17 -1.00 10.26
N ILE A 145 0.36 0.22 10.81
CA ILE A 145 1.70 0.69 11.19
C ILE A 145 2.31 -0.16 12.29
N ILE A 146 1.52 -0.51 13.31
CA ILE A 146 2.00 -1.32 14.45
C ILE A 146 2.37 -2.73 13.97
N SER A 147 1.55 -3.34 13.10
CA SER A 147 1.85 -4.67 12.55
C SER A 147 3.14 -4.65 11.72
N LEU A 148 3.34 -3.64 10.87
CA LEU A 148 4.57 -3.48 10.12
C LEU A 148 5.78 -3.31 11.05
N ALA A 149 5.67 -2.53 12.13
CA ALA A 149 6.76 -2.31 13.09
C ALA A 149 7.13 -3.60 13.83
N ILE A 150 6.14 -4.37 14.28
CA ILE A 150 6.36 -5.68 14.93
C ILE A 150 7.12 -6.62 13.98
N VAL A 151 6.65 -6.74 12.73
CA VAL A 151 7.27 -7.66 11.78
C VAL A 151 8.64 -7.15 11.30
N ALA A 152 8.86 -5.83 11.24
CA ALA A 152 10.19 -5.28 10.99
C ALA A 152 11.20 -5.71 12.06
N ILE A 153 10.82 -5.71 13.35
CA ILE A 153 11.67 -6.21 14.44
C ILE A 153 11.91 -7.71 14.27
N ILE A 154 10.89 -8.50 13.99
CA ILE A 154 11.03 -9.95 13.78
C ILE A 154 11.95 -10.23 12.59
N SER A 155 11.86 -9.44 11.52
CA SER A 155 12.63 -9.64 10.30
C SER A 155 14.14 -9.52 10.47
N ILE A 156 14.62 -8.89 11.55
CA ILE A 156 16.05 -8.83 11.90
C ILE A 156 16.64 -10.25 12.01
N GLY A 157 15.88 -11.20 12.54
CA GLY A 157 16.31 -12.59 12.67
C GLY A 157 16.21 -13.42 11.38
N PHE A 158 15.61 -12.86 10.29
CA PHE A 158 15.44 -13.58 9.03
C PHE A 158 16.38 -13.08 7.92
N SER A 159 16.29 -11.80 7.56
CA SER A 159 17.19 -11.18 6.59
C SER A 159 17.16 -9.66 6.68
N LEU A 160 18.33 -9.02 6.50
CA LEU A 160 18.42 -7.55 6.45
C LEU A 160 17.61 -6.95 5.31
N ASN A 161 17.53 -7.63 4.17
CA ASN A 161 16.73 -7.16 3.04
C ASN A 161 15.24 -7.12 3.38
N ALA A 162 14.72 -8.15 4.07
CA ALA A 162 13.32 -8.12 4.54
C ALA A 162 13.10 -6.95 5.50
N LEU A 163 14.01 -6.71 6.45
CA LEU A 163 13.96 -5.55 7.34
C LEU A 163 13.84 -4.23 6.56
N TYR A 164 14.70 -4.02 5.55
CA TYR A 164 14.65 -2.80 4.73
C TYR A 164 13.33 -2.66 3.96
N CYS A 165 12.75 -3.76 3.49
CA CYS A 165 11.43 -3.75 2.85
C CYS A 165 10.33 -3.30 3.82
N TYR A 166 10.30 -3.80 5.06
CA TYR A 166 9.33 -3.38 6.06
C TYR A 166 9.53 -1.93 6.48
N LEU A 167 10.78 -1.48 6.69
CA LEU A 167 11.08 -0.08 6.99
C LEU A 167 10.67 0.87 5.85
N ALA A 168 10.91 0.48 4.60
CA ALA A 168 10.46 1.25 3.44
C ALA A 168 8.92 1.35 3.38
N CYS A 169 8.20 0.24 3.68
CA CYS A 169 6.74 0.27 3.78
C CYS A 169 6.25 1.23 4.86
N ILE A 170 6.85 1.21 6.06
CA ILE A 170 6.50 2.12 7.16
C ILE A 170 6.73 3.56 6.71
N PHE A 171 7.92 3.86 6.20
CA PHE A 171 8.29 5.21 5.77
C PHE A 171 7.34 5.75 4.69
N LEU A 172 7.11 4.99 3.61
CA LEU A 172 6.24 5.42 2.52
C LEU A 172 4.77 5.52 2.94
N THR A 173 4.31 4.68 3.87
CA THR A 173 2.96 4.78 4.45
C THR A 173 2.82 6.06 5.26
N ILE A 174 3.77 6.36 6.15
CA ILE A 174 3.75 7.59 6.97
C ILE A 174 3.85 8.82 6.08
N LEU A 175 4.77 8.82 5.11
CA LEU A 175 4.95 9.93 4.17
C LEU A 175 3.67 10.20 3.38
N LYS A 176 3.01 9.16 2.84
CA LYS A 176 1.75 9.32 2.12
C LYS A 176 0.62 9.82 3.01
N ARG A 177 0.55 9.36 4.26
CA ARG A 177 -0.45 9.86 5.21
C ARG A 177 -0.21 11.32 5.57
N ALA A 178 1.03 11.70 5.84
CA ALA A 178 1.40 13.09 6.15
C ALA A 178 1.05 14.04 4.99
N THR A 179 1.41 13.67 3.77
CA THR A 179 1.15 14.51 2.58
C THR A 179 -0.32 14.49 2.14
N GLY A 180 -1.04 13.37 2.35
CA GLY A 180 -2.40 13.18 1.84
C GLY A 180 -2.50 13.26 0.32
N ASN A 181 -3.68 13.54 -0.19
CA ASN A 181 -3.95 13.89 -1.59
C ASN A 181 -4.10 15.39 -1.79
N GLU A 182 -4.28 16.14 -0.70
CA GLU A 182 -4.25 17.60 -0.64
C GLU A 182 -3.30 17.99 0.48
N PHE A 183 -2.27 18.76 0.12
CA PHE A 183 -1.26 19.17 1.07
C PHE A 183 -1.84 20.29 1.97
N LYS A 184 -1.93 20.02 3.29
CA LYS A 184 -2.38 20.97 4.29
C LYS A 184 -1.31 21.10 5.36
N PHE A 185 -0.77 22.29 5.57
CA PHE A 185 0.24 22.61 6.59
C PHE A 185 -0.38 22.83 7.98
N ASP A 186 -1.27 21.95 8.43
CA ASP A 186 -1.79 21.97 9.79
C ASP A 186 -1.26 20.75 10.53
N ILE A 187 -0.55 21.00 11.64
CA ILE A 187 0.10 19.93 12.41
C ILE A 187 -0.92 18.95 13.00
N ASN A 188 -2.10 19.43 13.39
CA ASN A 188 -3.16 18.57 13.92
C ASN A 188 -3.75 17.68 12.83
N ILE A 189 -3.92 18.22 11.63
CA ILE A 189 -4.38 17.43 10.47
C ILE A 189 -3.31 16.38 10.10
N ILE A 190 -2.03 16.75 10.07
CA ILE A 190 -0.94 15.81 9.78
C ILE A 190 -0.88 14.70 10.81
N LEU A 191 -0.96 15.01 12.11
CA LEU A 191 -0.98 14.01 13.17
C LEU A 191 -2.19 13.08 13.08
N ASN A 192 -3.38 13.64 12.86
CA ASN A 192 -4.60 12.83 12.69
C ASN A 192 -4.51 11.91 11.46
N ARG A 193 -3.92 12.38 10.35
CA ARG A 193 -3.67 11.57 9.17
C ARG A 193 -2.70 10.43 9.43
N ILE A 194 -1.60 10.69 10.15
CA ILE A 194 -0.61 9.65 10.47
C ILE A 194 -1.23 8.58 11.37
N ILE A 195 -1.94 8.98 12.43
CA ILE A 195 -2.48 8.08 13.43
C ILE A 195 -3.76 7.40 12.93
N TYR A 196 -4.77 8.18 12.59
CA TYR A 196 -6.12 7.68 12.30
C TYR A 196 -6.42 7.53 10.81
N ASP A 197 -5.47 7.93 9.96
CA ASP A 197 -5.62 7.85 8.50
C ASP A 197 -6.78 8.71 7.95
N ARG A 198 -7.08 9.85 8.60
CA ARG A 198 -8.17 10.79 8.27
C ARG A 198 -7.85 12.21 8.75
N ASP A 199 -8.49 13.22 8.15
CA ASP A 199 -8.25 14.63 8.48
C ASP A 199 -8.75 15.02 9.88
N PHE A 200 -9.83 14.40 10.35
CA PHE A 200 -10.44 14.67 11.65
C PHE A 200 -10.61 13.38 12.46
N LYS A 201 -10.48 13.49 13.78
CA LYS A 201 -10.81 12.40 14.69
C LYS A 201 -12.32 12.12 14.57
N LYS A 202 -12.73 10.86 14.49
CA LYS A 202 -14.14 10.50 14.51
C LYS A 202 -14.68 10.88 15.90
N GLU A 203 -15.70 11.72 15.94
CA GLU A 203 -16.48 11.88 17.16
C GLU A 203 -17.19 10.54 17.43
N GLU A 204 -17.03 10.02 18.62
CA GLU A 204 -17.64 8.76 19.06
C GLU A 204 -19.15 8.91 19.22
#